data_287f91631710e4b971660ad8e5c3704c
#
_entry.id   287f91631710e4b971660ad8e5c3704c
#
_cell.length_a   1.000
_cell.length_b   1.000
_cell.length_c   1.000
_cell.angle_alpha   90.00
_cell.angle_beta   90.00
_cell.angle_gamma   90.00
#
_symmetry.space_group_name_H-M   'P 1'
#
loop_
_entity.id
_entity.type
_entity.pdbx_description
1 polymer ?
#
loop_
_entity_poly.entity_id
_entity_poly.type
_entity_poly.pdbx_seq_one_letter_code
_entity_poly.pdbx_strand_id
1 'polypeptide(L)'
;MKYLTRLFILLVTPVFAKDALRPNIVIIMSDDMGYSDIGCYGGEIHTPVLDGLAANGLRFTQFYNTARCCPTRASLLTGLYPHQA
;
A
#
# COMPACT_ATOMS: atom_id res chain seq x y z
N MET A 1 35.92 29.92 42.20
CA MET A 1 34.76 29.67 41.31
C MET A 1 35.18 28.57 40.34
N LYS A 2 34.67 27.36 40.55
CA LYS A 2 35.04 26.19 39.74
C LYS A 2 33.94 25.98 38.71
N TYR A 3 34.21 26.30 37.44
CA TYR A 3 33.29 26.03 36.35
C TYR A 3 33.39 24.54 35.98
N LEU A 4 32.36 23.78 36.33
CA LEU A 4 32.24 22.36 36.00
C LEU A 4 31.64 22.26 34.58
N THR A 5 32.53 22.20 33.61
CA THR A 5 32.15 21.96 32.21
C THR A 5 31.65 20.53 32.06
N ARG A 6 30.34 20.32 32.02
CA ARG A 6 29.72 19.04 31.73
C ARG A 6 29.85 18.77 30.23
N LEU A 7 30.83 17.96 29.89
CA LEU A 7 30.97 17.41 28.54
C LEU A 7 29.84 16.43 28.30
N PHE A 8 28.83 16.87 27.53
CA PHE A 8 27.74 16.04 27.09
C PHE A 8 28.22 15.21 25.88
N ILE A 9 28.70 13.99 26.12
CA ILE A 9 29.06 13.08 25.06
C ILE A 9 27.74 12.58 24.48
N LEU A 10 27.36 13.12 23.33
CA LEU A 10 26.23 12.63 22.52
C LEU A 10 26.65 11.27 21.95
N LEU A 11 26.16 10.21 22.54
CA LEU A 11 26.37 8.84 22.03
C LEU A 11 25.51 8.69 20.77
N VAL A 12 26.05 9.03 19.62
CA VAL A 12 25.44 8.75 18.32
C VAL A 12 25.61 7.27 18.07
N THR A 13 24.59 6.49 18.43
CA THR A 13 24.53 5.09 18.01
C THR A 13 24.26 5.06 16.51
N PRO A 14 25.13 4.42 15.70
CA PRO A 14 24.84 4.25 14.29
C PRO A 14 23.58 3.36 14.16
N VAL A 15 22.50 3.95 13.69
CA VAL A 15 21.33 3.20 13.28
C VAL A 15 21.74 2.47 12.00
N PHE A 16 22.18 1.23 12.12
CA PHE A 16 22.31 0.35 10.96
C PHE A 16 20.92 0.15 10.40
N ALA A 17 20.61 0.86 9.33
CA ALA A 17 19.46 0.52 8.51
C ALA A 17 19.70 -0.91 8.01
N LYS A 18 19.02 -1.87 8.63
CA LYS A 18 18.98 -3.24 8.15
C LYS A 18 18.54 -3.16 6.70
N ASP A 19 19.35 -3.68 5.78
CA ASP A 19 18.99 -3.73 4.37
C ASP A 19 17.58 -4.35 4.27
N ALA A 20 16.59 -3.49 4.13
CA ALA A 20 15.23 -3.94 3.96
C ALA A 20 15.20 -4.63 2.60
N LEU A 21 15.07 -5.95 2.62
CA LEU A 21 14.84 -6.72 1.41
C LEU A 21 13.72 -6.03 0.65
N ARG A 22 14.02 -5.53 -0.54
CA ARG A 22 13.02 -4.87 -1.36
C ARG A 22 11.96 -5.91 -1.71
N PRO A 23 10.71 -5.75 -1.29
CA PRO A 23 9.68 -6.73 -1.55
C PRO A 23 9.34 -6.75 -3.05
N ASN A 24 8.94 -7.91 -3.54
CA ASN A 24 8.27 -8.00 -4.83
C ASN A 24 6.85 -7.46 -4.68
N ILE A 25 6.44 -6.59 -5.59
CA ILE A 25 5.09 -6.01 -5.59
C ILE A 25 4.37 -6.53 -6.83
N VAL A 26 3.26 -7.24 -6.60
CA VAL A 26 2.39 -7.72 -7.68
C VAL A 26 1.07 -6.96 -7.61
N ILE A 27 0.72 -6.30 -8.71
CA ILE A 27 -0.54 -5.58 -8.85
C ILE A 27 -1.44 -6.39 -9.77
N ILE A 28 -2.60 -6.77 -9.26
CA ILE A 28 -3.64 -7.48 -10.02
C ILE A 28 -4.81 -6.52 -10.19
N MET A 29 -5.06 -6.12 -11.42
CA MET A 29 -6.16 -5.24 -11.76
C MET A 29 -7.22 -6.03 -12.51
N SER A 30 -8.38 -6.20 -11.88
CA SER A 30 -9.54 -6.82 -12.51
C SER A 30 -10.23 -5.83 -13.45
N ASP A 31 -10.95 -6.36 -14.41
CA ASP A 31 -11.81 -5.59 -15.31
C ASP A 31 -13.28 -5.75 -14.87
N ASP A 32 -14.00 -4.65 -14.82
CA ASP A 32 -15.42 -4.58 -14.48
C ASP A 32 -15.84 -5.27 -13.17
N MET A 33 -14.92 -5.45 -12.23
CA MET A 33 -15.23 -6.04 -10.93
C MET A 33 -15.61 -4.94 -9.92
N GLY A 34 -16.79 -5.07 -9.33
CA GLY A 34 -17.28 -4.18 -8.29
C GLY A 34 -16.93 -4.65 -6.88
N TYR A 35 -17.18 -3.78 -5.92
CA TYR A 35 -16.96 -4.06 -4.50
C TYR A 35 -17.74 -5.28 -4.01
N SER A 36 -19.00 -5.42 -4.47
CA SER A 36 -19.90 -6.50 -4.07
C SER A 36 -19.68 -7.83 -4.80
N ASP A 37 -18.70 -7.91 -5.69
CA ASP A 37 -18.44 -9.14 -6.45
C ASP A 37 -17.51 -10.11 -5.73
N ILE A 38 -16.74 -9.60 -4.75
CA ILE A 38 -15.78 -10.40 -4.00
C ILE A 38 -16.42 -10.92 -2.70
N GLY A 39 -16.24 -12.21 -2.41
CA GLY A 39 -16.82 -12.86 -1.25
C GLY A 39 -16.49 -12.20 0.07
N CYS A 40 -15.25 -11.74 0.29
CA CYS A 40 -14.82 -11.08 1.53
C CYS A 40 -15.53 -9.75 1.82
N TYR A 41 -16.23 -9.18 0.84
CA TYR A 41 -17.09 -8.00 0.99
C TYR A 41 -18.58 -8.34 0.95
N GLY A 42 -18.92 -9.61 1.04
CA GLY A 42 -20.30 -10.08 1.03
C GLY A 42 -20.87 -10.38 -0.37
N GLY A 43 -20.00 -10.53 -1.35
CA GLY A 43 -20.40 -10.90 -2.72
C GLY A 43 -20.95 -12.31 -2.80
N GLU A 44 -21.79 -12.55 -3.81
CA GLU A 44 -22.39 -13.86 -4.07
C GLU A 44 -21.44 -14.82 -4.80
N ILE A 45 -20.38 -14.28 -5.40
CA ILE A 45 -19.39 -15.05 -6.15
C ILE A 45 -18.42 -15.73 -5.17
N HIS A 46 -18.21 -17.01 -5.39
CA HIS A 46 -17.26 -17.78 -4.58
C HIS A 46 -15.82 -17.44 -4.99
N THR A 47 -15.11 -16.68 -4.16
CA THR A 47 -13.74 -16.19 -4.42
C THR A 47 -12.74 -16.64 -3.34
N PRO A 48 -12.52 -17.95 -3.14
CA PRO A 48 -11.81 -18.48 -1.97
C PRO A 48 -10.35 -18.00 -1.88
N VAL A 49 -9.69 -17.80 -3.01
CA VAL A 49 -8.30 -17.32 -3.05
C VAL A 49 -8.23 -15.86 -2.64
N LEU A 50 -9.13 -15.01 -3.16
CA LEU A 50 -9.20 -13.60 -2.79
C LEU A 50 -9.63 -13.43 -1.34
N ASP A 51 -10.56 -14.24 -0.87
CA ASP A 51 -11.01 -14.27 0.52
C ASP A 51 -9.87 -14.67 1.46
N GLY A 52 -9.05 -15.63 1.05
CA GLY A 52 -7.84 -16.03 1.77
C GLY A 52 -6.80 -14.92 1.85
N LEU A 53 -6.56 -14.19 0.77
CA LEU A 53 -5.69 -13.02 0.76
C LEU A 53 -6.24 -11.92 1.67
N ALA A 54 -7.53 -11.68 1.63
CA ALA A 54 -8.21 -10.69 2.47
C ALA A 54 -8.14 -11.03 3.97
N ALA A 55 -8.24 -12.31 4.31
CA ALA A 55 -8.15 -12.78 5.70
C ALA A 55 -6.74 -12.61 6.30
N ASN A 56 -5.71 -12.68 5.47
CA ASN A 56 -4.30 -12.57 5.89
C ASN A 56 -3.65 -11.22 5.57
N GLY A 57 -4.41 -10.29 4.99
CA GLY A 57 -3.91 -9.00 4.55
C GLY A 57 -4.77 -7.82 4.99
N LEU A 58 -4.55 -6.69 4.35
CA LEU A 58 -5.29 -5.47 4.59
C LEU A 58 -6.44 -5.34 3.59
N ARG A 59 -7.65 -5.13 4.08
CA ARG A 59 -8.83 -4.84 3.26
C ARG A 59 -9.18 -3.36 3.35
N PHE A 60 -9.32 -2.72 2.20
CA PHE A 60 -9.81 -1.34 2.14
C PHE A 60 -11.32 -1.35 1.86
N THR A 61 -12.07 -0.58 2.63
CA THR A 61 -13.52 -0.40 2.43
C THR A 61 -13.84 0.87 1.65
N GLN A 62 -12.89 1.80 1.59
CA GLN A 62 -13.02 3.07 0.88
C GLN A 62 -11.77 3.28 0.02
N PHE A 63 -11.70 2.54 -1.09
CA PHE A 63 -10.63 2.65 -2.07
C PHE A 63 -11.23 3.02 -3.42
N TYR A 64 -11.00 4.24 -3.83
CA TYR A 64 -11.62 4.80 -5.03
C TYR A 64 -10.67 4.78 -6.21
N ASN A 65 -11.21 4.51 -7.37
CA ASN A 65 -10.55 4.62 -8.65
C ASN A 65 -11.22 5.70 -9.52
N THR A 66 -10.86 5.81 -10.78
CA THR A 66 -11.44 6.81 -11.69
C THR A 66 -12.67 6.30 -12.44
N ALA A 67 -13.34 5.30 -11.91
CA ALA A 67 -14.61 4.71 -12.36
C ALA A 67 -14.63 4.10 -13.76
N ARG A 68 -13.51 4.12 -14.49
CA ARG A 68 -13.38 3.51 -15.82
C ARG A 68 -12.02 2.84 -15.98
N CYS A 69 -11.95 1.82 -16.83
CA CYS A 69 -10.74 1.01 -17.06
C CYS A 69 -9.58 1.86 -17.60
N CYS A 70 -9.74 2.58 -18.70
CA CYS A 70 -8.66 3.35 -19.32
C CYS A 70 -8.08 4.43 -18.40
N PRO A 71 -8.86 5.33 -17.81
CA PRO A 71 -8.31 6.37 -16.94
C PRO A 71 -7.70 5.81 -15.66
N THR A 72 -8.26 4.73 -15.09
CA THR A 72 -7.68 4.07 -13.91
C THR A 72 -6.31 3.46 -14.25
N ARG A 73 -6.20 2.79 -15.40
CA ARG A 73 -4.92 2.21 -15.87
C ARG A 73 -3.89 3.29 -16.17
N ALA A 74 -4.30 4.37 -16.83
CA ALA A 74 -3.43 5.51 -17.11
C ALA A 74 -2.86 6.10 -15.81
N SER A 75 -3.71 6.39 -14.84
CA SER A 75 -3.29 6.93 -13.55
C SER A 75 -2.36 5.99 -12.79
N LEU A 76 -2.67 4.69 -12.78
CA LEU A 76 -1.82 3.70 -12.11
C LEU A 76 -0.42 3.60 -12.72
N LEU A 77 -0.33 3.61 -14.06
CA LEU A 77 0.92 3.44 -14.77
C LEU A 77 1.78 4.70 -14.82
N THR A 78 1.16 5.85 -14.82
CA THR A 78 1.86 7.14 -14.96
C THR A 78 2.04 7.89 -13.64
N GLY A 79 1.22 7.58 -12.62
CA GLY A 79 1.15 8.35 -11.40
C GLY A 79 0.48 9.73 -11.58
N LEU A 80 -0.13 9.98 -12.73
CA LEU A 80 -0.80 11.25 -13.07
C LEU A 80 -2.31 11.13 -12.94
N TYR A 81 -2.99 12.27 -12.84
CA TYR A 81 -4.44 12.29 -13.02
C TYR A 81 -4.81 11.95 -14.47
N PRO A 82 -5.97 11.29 -14.72
CA PRO A 82 -6.34 10.82 -16.06
C PRO A 82 -6.36 11.89 -17.16
N HIS A 83 -6.61 13.14 -16.77
CA HIS A 83 -6.64 14.28 -17.71
C HIS A 83 -5.23 14.80 -18.06
N GLN A 84 -4.20 14.29 -17.42
CA GLN A 84 -2.81 14.68 -17.61
C GLN A 84 -2.00 13.58 -18.33
N ALA A 85 -2.60 12.40 -18.47
CA ALA A 85 -1.95 11.21 -19.03
C ALA A 85 -2.21 11.07 -20.55
#